data_f88e1ce507fe0d31c45d5ec2b24bbe01
#
_entry.id   f88e1ce507fe0d31c45d5ec2b24bbe01
#
_cell.length_a   1.000
_cell.length_b   1.000
_cell.length_c   1.000
_cell.angle_alpha   90.00
_cell.angle_beta   90.00
_cell.angle_gamma   90.00
#
_symmetry.space_group_name_H-M   'P 1'
#
loop_
_entity.id
_entity.type
_entity.pdbx_description
1 polymer ?
#
loop_
_entity_poly.entity_id
_entity_poly.type
_entity_poly.pdbx_seq_one_letter_code
_entity_poly.pdbx_strand_id
1 'polypeptide(L)'
;DGFPGPSKMDEKYYISKEMHGDEALIKLLAANCMKYCGTAYDGHHVSCCSFYSSQGRVDPNFDDQNATFVDYMCEKLPGLVSIEMETSHLVDMARVCTQQIHAAGAHIILAQRKSQEFLTNEQKHQIEGKIGMAALETVWGYEFAEEEPANAVWKLPGITGDYDQIQQHFE
;
A
#
# COMPACT_ATOMS: atom_id res chain seq x y z
N ASP A 1 15.32 -15.39 4.58
CA ASP A 1 16.29 -14.68 3.75
C ASP A 1 16.18 -13.20 4.11
N GLY A 2 17.17 -12.71 4.88
CA GLY A 2 17.20 -11.36 5.37
C GLY A 2 17.14 -10.32 4.25
N PHE A 3 16.91 -9.07 4.61
CA PHE A 3 16.95 -7.94 3.70
C PHE A 3 18.11 -8.12 2.70
N PRO A 4 17.86 -8.05 1.40
CA PRO A 4 18.95 -8.12 0.44
C PRO A 4 19.89 -6.97 0.73
N GLY A 5 21.14 -7.27 1.06
CA GLY A 5 22.18 -6.27 1.26
C GLY A 5 22.37 -5.41 0.01
N PRO A 6 23.04 -4.24 0.11
CA PRO A 6 23.23 -3.35 -1.02
C PRO A 6 23.90 -4.08 -2.17
N SER A 7 23.28 -4.00 -3.35
CA SER A 7 23.81 -4.66 -4.54
C SER A 7 25.07 -4.02 -5.07
N LYS A 8 25.24 -2.70 -4.80
CA LYS A 8 26.44 -1.91 -5.14
C LYS A 8 26.60 -0.76 -4.17
N MET A 9 27.78 -0.56 -3.63
CA MET A 9 28.10 0.54 -2.70
C MET A 9 28.13 1.93 -3.38
N ASP A 10 28.04 1.99 -4.70
CA ASP A 10 28.16 3.23 -5.48
C ASP A 10 26.80 3.83 -5.86
N GLU A 11 25.69 3.19 -5.51
CA GLU A 11 24.37 3.72 -5.79
C GLU A 11 23.90 4.64 -4.66
N LYS A 12 23.44 5.83 -5.02
CA LYS A 12 22.93 6.86 -4.09
C LYS A 12 21.77 6.36 -3.26
N TYR A 13 20.93 5.50 -3.84
CA TYR A 13 19.77 4.91 -3.20
C TYR A 13 19.79 3.40 -3.36
N TYR A 14 19.48 2.70 -2.30
CA TYR A 14 19.30 1.26 -2.32
C TYR A 14 17.85 0.92 -2.67
N ILE A 15 17.66 0.14 -3.73
CA ILE A 15 16.37 -0.40 -4.14
C ILE A 15 16.33 -1.88 -3.80
N SER A 16 15.37 -2.32 -3.00
CA SER A 16 15.15 -3.72 -2.66
C SER A 16 14.69 -4.54 -3.87
N LYS A 17 14.61 -5.86 -3.71
CA LYS A 17 13.86 -6.68 -4.66
C LYS A 17 12.40 -6.26 -4.69
N GLU A 18 11.79 -6.36 -5.85
CA GLU A 18 10.36 -6.17 -6.01
C GLU A 18 9.58 -7.22 -5.19
N MET A 19 8.54 -6.76 -4.53
CA MET A 19 7.63 -7.59 -3.75
C MET A 19 6.24 -7.52 -4.40
N HIS A 20 5.64 -8.69 -4.63
CA HIS A 20 4.34 -8.80 -5.29
C HIS A 20 3.26 -9.10 -4.25
N GLY A 21 2.19 -8.32 -4.27
CA GLY A 21 0.97 -8.64 -3.56
C GLY A 21 0.18 -9.76 -4.24
N ASP A 22 -0.95 -10.14 -3.65
CA ASP A 22 -1.85 -11.13 -4.24
C ASP A 22 -2.50 -10.59 -5.51
N GLU A 23 -2.27 -11.25 -6.64
CA GLU A 23 -2.71 -10.78 -7.95
C GLU A 23 -4.25 -10.72 -8.09
N ALA A 24 -4.96 -11.68 -7.51
CA ALA A 24 -6.42 -11.71 -7.58
C ALA A 24 -7.02 -10.59 -6.71
N LEU A 25 -6.47 -10.41 -5.52
CA LEU A 25 -6.87 -9.33 -4.62
C LEU A 25 -6.56 -7.95 -5.21
N ILE A 26 -5.41 -7.76 -5.85
CA ILE A 26 -5.04 -6.52 -6.54
C ILE A 26 -6.03 -6.20 -7.66
N LYS A 27 -6.37 -7.17 -8.50
CA LYS A 27 -7.33 -6.98 -9.60
C LYS A 27 -8.72 -6.58 -9.09
N LEU A 28 -9.19 -7.24 -8.03
CA LEU A 28 -10.47 -6.92 -7.41
C LEU A 28 -10.46 -5.53 -6.77
N LEU A 29 -9.39 -5.19 -6.06
CA LEU A 29 -9.19 -3.87 -5.45
C LEU A 29 -9.16 -2.77 -6.51
N ALA A 30 -8.44 -2.96 -7.60
CA ALA A 30 -8.37 -2.01 -8.70
C ALA A 30 -9.77 -1.77 -9.34
N ALA A 31 -10.54 -2.86 -9.56
CA ALA A 31 -11.89 -2.75 -10.09
C ALA A 31 -12.82 -1.97 -9.15
N ASN A 32 -12.74 -2.23 -7.84
CA ASN A 32 -13.52 -1.51 -6.84
C ASN A 32 -13.07 -0.05 -6.70
N CYS A 33 -11.77 0.23 -6.78
CA CYS A 33 -11.28 1.61 -6.83
C CYS A 33 -11.83 2.37 -8.05
N MET A 34 -11.84 1.74 -9.24
CA MET A 34 -12.48 2.33 -10.41
C MET A 34 -13.97 2.60 -10.21
N LYS A 35 -14.69 1.64 -9.60
CA LYS A 35 -16.13 1.77 -9.32
C LYS A 35 -16.45 2.94 -8.41
N TYR A 36 -15.72 3.11 -7.31
CA TYR A 36 -16.01 4.11 -6.28
C TYR A 36 -15.33 5.46 -6.50
N CYS A 37 -14.08 5.45 -6.97
CA CYS A 37 -13.29 6.66 -7.14
C CYS A 37 -13.35 7.23 -8.57
N GLY A 38 -13.78 6.42 -9.55
CA GLY A 38 -13.86 6.81 -10.95
C GLY A 38 -12.53 6.73 -11.71
N THR A 39 -11.40 6.62 -10.99
CA THR A 39 -10.06 6.43 -11.54
C THR A 39 -9.25 5.50 -10.64
N ALA A 40 -8.43 4.65 -11.25
CA ALA A 40 -7.39 3.88 -10.57
C ALA A 40 -6.20 3.73 -11.53
N TYR A 41 -5.01 3.81 -10.98
CA TYR A 41 -3.77 3.60 -11.73
C TYR A 41 -3.08 2.37 -11.15
N ASP A 42 -2.73 1.43 -12.01
CA ASP A 42 -1.91 0.29 -11.67
C ASP A 42 -0.46 0.55 -12.08
N GLY A 43 0.50 0.16 -11.26
CA GLY A 43 1.91 0.39 -11.52
C GLY A 43 2.81 0.11 -10.32
N HIS A 44 4.08 0.42 -10.47
CA HIS A 44 5.05 0.25 -9.39
C HIS A 44 4.82 1.27 -8.27
N HIS A 45 4.91 0.79 -7.03
CA HIS A 45 4.90 1.59 -5.82
C HIS A 45 6.27 1.50 -5.14
N VAL A 46 6.74 2.59 -4.57
CA VAL A 46 7.96 2.62 -3.76
C VAL A 46 7.60 2.90 -2.32
N SER A 47 7.89 1.96 -1.43
CA SER A 47 7.84 2.18 0.01
C SER A 47 9.19 2.64 0.51
N CYS A 48 9.23 3.85 1.04
CA CYS A 48 10.45 4.52 1.45
C CYS A 48 10.71 4.33 2.95
N CYS A 49 11.99 4.26 3.33
CA CYS A 49 12.38 4.13 4.74
C CYS A 49 12.49 5.48 5.48
N SER A 50 12.43 6.62 4.78
CA SER A 50 12.44 7.95 5.39
C SER A 50 11.44 8.88 4.74
N PHE A 51 10.95 9.86 5.53
CA PHE A 51 9.96 10.84 5.08
C PHE A 51 10.54 11.88 4.12
N TYR A 52 11.79 12.29 4.31
CA TYR A 52 12.44 13.31 3.48
C TYR A 52 13.38 12.70 2.46
N SER A 53 14.50 12.11 2.91
CA SER A 53 15.61 11.69 2.06
C SER A 53 15.20 10.75 0.94
N SER A 54 14.43 9.71 1.25
CA SER A 54 14.01 8.69 0.28
C SER A 54 12.63 8.93 -0.32
N GLN A 55 12.04 10.12 -0.14
CA GLN A 55 10.81 10.55 -0.81
C GLN A 55 10.98 11.79 -1.70
N GLY A 56 12.19 12.32 -1.83
CA GLY A 56 12.44 13.53 -2.60
C GLY A 56 11.72 14.76 -2.05
N ARG A 57 11.47 14.81 -0.75
CA ARG A 57 10.91 16.01 -0.08
C ARG A 57 12.02 16.99 0.17
N VAL A 58 11.76 18.26 -0.12
CA VAL A 58 12.68 19.36 0.10
C VAL A 58 12.20 20.20 1.27
N ASP A 59 13.10 20.59 2.16
CA ASP A 59 12.84 21.50 3.28
C ASP A 59 13.85 22.64 3.26
N PRO A 60 13.44 23.90 3.47
CA PRO A 60 14.35 25.04 3.40
C PRO A 60 15.38 25.08 4.55
N ASN A 61 15.19 24.31 5.62
CA ASN A 61 16.05 24.31 6.79
C ASN A 61 17.18 23.27 6.73
N PHE A 62 17.11 22.30 5.80
CA PHE A 62 18.15 21.28 5.62
C PHE A 62 18.16 20.75 4.19
N ASP A 63 19.33 20.31 3.74
CA ASP A 63 19.54 19.75 2.41
C ASP A 63 19.90 18.27 2.51
N ASP A 64 18.96 17.41 2.21
CA ASP A 64 19.12 15.95 2.10
C ASP A 64 19.77 15.52 0.78
N GLN A 65 20.12 16.44 -0.08
CA GLN A 65 20.67 16.20 -1.42
C GLN A 65 19.81 15.24 -2.28
N ASN A 66 18.51 15.29 -2.09
CA ASN A 66 17.53 14.38 -2.67
C ASN A 66 16.73 14.98 -3.85
N ALA A 67 17.13 16.16 -4.34
CA ALA A 67 16.42 16.88 -5.40
C ALA A 67 16.25 16.03 -6.69
N THR A 68 17.16 15.09 -6.96
CA THR A 68 17.11 14.21 -8.13
C THR A 68 16.44 12.86 -7.85
N PHE A 69 15.93 12.64 -6.63
CA PHE A 69 15.39 11.34 -6.22
C PHE A 69 14.26 10.85 -7.13
N VAL A 70 13.27 11.70 -7.40
CA VAL A 70 12.09 11.32 -8.19
C VAL A 70 12.49 10.96 -9.62
N ASP A 71 13.41 11.72 -10.24
CA ASP A 71 13.89 11.42 -11.59
C ASP A 71 14.67 10.10 -11.62
N TYR A 72 15.55 9.90 -10.63
CA TYR A 72 16.29 8.64 -10.47
C TYR A 72 15.34 7.44 -10.32
N MET A 73 14.31 7.55 -9.48
CA MET A 73 13.36 6.45 -9.28
C MET A 73 12.51 6.18 -10.53
N CYS A 74 12.07 7.22 -11.25
CA CYS A 74 11.35 7.05 -12.52
C CYS A 74 12.21 6.40 -13.61
N GLU A 75 13.51 6.66 -13.61
CA GLU A 75 14.46 6.01 -14.54
C GLU A 75 14.66 4.52 -14.19
N LYS A 76 14.83 4.22 -12.89
CA LYS A 76 15.06 2.85 -12.40
C LYS A 76 13.81 1.97 -12.43
N LEU A 77 12.65 2.56 -12.23
CA LEU A 77 11.35 1.88 -12.14
C LEU A 77 10.37 2.50 -13.15
N PRO A 78 10.45 2.14 -14.44
CA PRO A 78 9.48 2.58 -15.42
C PRO A 78 8.07 2.17 -15.01
N GLY A 79 7.11 3.10 -15.05
CA GLY A 79 5.75 2.85 -14.57
C GLY A 79 5.54 3.10 -13.07
N LEU A 80 6.47 3.79 -12.41
CA LEU A 80 6.30 4.24 -11.03
C LEU A 80 5.10 5.20 -10.92
N VAL A 81 4.11 4.85 -10.11
CA VAL A 81 2.87 5.62 -9.92
C VAL A 81 2.76 6.27 -8.55
N SER A 82 3.38 5.71 -7.50
CA SER A 82 3.30 6.30 -6.16
C SER A 82 4.52 6.01 -5.30
N ILE A 83 4.68 6.85 -4.28
CA ILE A 83 5.70 6.75 -3.23
C ILE A 83 4.97 6.87 -1.88
N GLU A 84 5.19 5.90 -1.00
CA GLU A 84 4.61 5.82 0.34
C GLU A 84 5.60 5.14 1.31
N MET A 85 5.20 4.62 2.46
CA MET A 85 6.14 4.11 3.46
C MET A 85 5.78 2.73 4.05
N GLU A 86 4.66 2.11 3.65
CA GLU A 86 4.07 0.99 4.40
C GLU A 86 3.85 -0.28 3.57
N THR A 87 3.48 -0.16 2.31
CA THR A 87 2.94 -1.28 1.50
C THR A 87 3.93 -2.40 1.29
N SER A 88 5.21 -2.10 1.05
CA SER A 88 6.21 -3.15 0.86
C SER A 88 6.39 -4.00 2.11
N HIS A 89 6.30 -3.39 3.29
CA HIS A 89 6.41 -4.09 4.56
C HIS A 89 5.21 -5.01 4.77
N LEU A 90 4.00 -4.54 4.46
CA LEU A 90 2.80 -5.37 4.54
C LEU A 90 2.90 -6.59 3.62
N VAL A 91 3.27 -6.38 2.37
CA VAL A 91 3.40 -7.45 1.36
C VAL A 91 4.52 -8.42 1.73
N ASP A 92 5.66 -7.92 2.22
CA ASP A 92 6.77 -8.79 2.65
C ASP A 92 6.40 -9.64 3.88
N MET A 93 5.72 -9.05 4.86
CA MET A 93 5.21 -9.79 6.01
C MET A 93 4.19 -10.85 5.60
N ALA A 94 3.29 -10.55 4.69
CA ALA A 94 2.33 -11.52 4.16
C ALA A 94 3.06 -12.69 3.47
N ARG A 95 4.09 -12.38 2.66
CA ARG A 95 4.89 -13.38 1.93
C ARG A 95 5.67 -14.33 2.85
N VAL A 96 6.21 -13.84 3.96
CA VAL A 96 7.03 -14.65 4.89
C VAL A 96 6.22 -15.31 5.99
N CYS A 97 4.94 -14.99 6.11
CA CYS A 97 4.06 -15.62 7.08
C CYS A 97 3.93 -17.12 6.80
N THR A 98 3.93 -17.93 7.85
CA THR A 98 3.71 -19.38 7.73
C THR A 98 2.26 -19.75 7.41
N GLN A 99 1.34 -18.83 7.67
CA GLN A 99 -0.05 -18.91 7.24
C GLN A 99 -0.21 -18.14 5.93
N GLN A 100 -1.08 -18.59 5.05
CA GLN A 100 -1.37 -17.88 3.83
C GLN A 100 -2.09 -16.56 4.15
N ILE A 101 -1.43 -15.44 3.86
CA ILE A 101 -1.99 -14.09 3.98
C ILE A 101 -2.02 -13.46 2.59
N HIS A 102 -3.20 -13.08 2.15
CA HIS A 102 -3.39 -12.32 0.92
C HIS A 102 -3.25 -10.83 1.23
N ALA A 103 -2.39 -10.12 0.52
CA ALA A 103 -2.15 -8.71 0.74
C ALA A 103 -2.15 -7.93 -0.57
N ALA A 104 -2.78 -6.77 -0.53
CA ALA A 104 -2.77 -5.76 -1.60
C ALA A 104 -2.80 -4.37 -0.98
N GLY A 105 -2.38 -3.35 -1.73
CA GLY A 105 -2.40 -1.96 -1.29
C GLY A 105 -3.03 -1.04 -2.33
N ALA A 106 -3.75 -0.03 -1.87
CA ALA A 106 -4.22 1.09 -2.68
C ALA A 106 -3.92 2.40 -1.96
N HIS A 107 -3.55 3.43 -2.71
CA HIS A 107 -3.11 4.71 -2.15
C HIS A 107 -3.89 5.86 -2.76
N ILE A 108 -4.23 6.84 -1.93
CA ILE A 108 -4.68 8.15 -2.42
C ILE A 108 -3.43 8.96 -2.75
N ILE A 109 -3.32 9.41 -3.99
CA ILE A 109 -2.24 10.32 -4.39
C ILE A 109 -2.55 11.71 -3.86
N LEU A 110 -1.91 12.09 -2.76
CA LEU A 110 -2.15 13.36 -2.08
C LEU A 110 -1.39 14.53 -2.70
N ALA A 111 -0.26 14.25 -3.35
CA ALA A 111 0.61 15.27 -3.92
C ALA A 111 1.38 14.74 -5.12
N GLN A 112 1.61 15.62 -6.10
CA GLN A 112 2.49 15.38 -7.23
C GLN A 112 3.89 15.94 -6.89
N ARG A 113 4.91 15.08 -6.85
CA ARG A 113 6.24 15.46 -6.36
C ARG A 113 6.97 16.48 -7.24
N LYS A 114 6.80 16.43 -8.55
CA LYS A 114 7.48 17.36 -9.47
C LYS A 114 6.81 18.72 -9.55
N SER A 115 5.47 18.77 -9.68
CA SER A 115 4.72 20.02 -9.77
C SER A 115 4.47 20.67 -8.42
N GLN A 116 4.66 19.95 -7.30
CA GLN A 116 4.32 20.41 -5.95
C GLN A 116 2.81 20.73 -5.78
N GLU A 117 1.97 20.16 -6.61
CA GLU A 117 0.52 20.26 -6.48
C GLU A 117 0.00 19.29 -5.43
N PHE A 118 -0.94 19.75 -4.62
CA PHE A 118 -1.55 18.99 -3.55
C PHE A 118 -3.06 18.94 -3.74
N LEU A 119 -3.68 17.82 -3.31
CA LEU A 119 -5.12 17.80 -3.14
C LEU A 119 -5.55 18.78 -2.04
N THR A 120 -6.65 19.49 -2.27
CA THR A 120 -7.29 20.27 -1.20
C THR A 120 -7.88 19.35 -0.13
N ASN A 121 -8.14 19.87 1.06
CA ASN A 121 -8.77 19.10 2.13
C ASN A 121 -10.15 18.57 1.72
N GLU A 122 -10.90 19.35 0.96
CA GLU A 122 -12.20 18.93 0.43
C GLU A 122 -12.08 17.73 -0.52
N GLN A 123 -11.13 17.78 -1.47
CA GLN A 123 -10.84 16.65 -2.37
C GLN A 123 -10.41 15.40 -1.60
N LYS A 124 -9.57 15.55 -0.56
CA LYS A 124 -9.16 14.43 0.29
C LYS A 124 -10.36 13.77 0.96
N HIS A 125 -11.20 14.55 1.64
CA HIS A 125 -12.39 14.02 2.33
C HIS A 125 -13.39 13.36 1.38
N GLN A 126 -13.53 13.87 0.16
CA GLN A 126 -14.40 13.24 -0.85
C GLN A 126 -13.89 11.87 -1.30
N ILE A 127 -12.57 11.66 -1.33
CA ILE A 127 -11.98 10.41 -1.83
C ILE A 127 -11.75 9.37 -0.72
N GLU A 128 -11.50 9.81 0.51
CA GLU A 128 -11.23 8.94 1.66
C GLU A 128 -12.34 7.91 1.90
N GLY A 129 -13.59 8.37 1.94
CA GLY A 129 -14.74 7.47 2.08
C GLY A 129 -14.90 6.49 0.92
N LYS A 130 -14.60 6.94 -0.29
CA LYS A 130 -14.71 6.12 -1.50
C LYS A 130 -13.68 5.00 -1.55
N ILE A 131 -12.42 5.29 -1.22
CA ILE A 131 -11.37 4.26 -1.18
C ILE A 131 -11.62 3.28 -0.03
N GLY A 132 -12.16 3.76 1.10
CA GLY A 132 -12.60 2.89 2.20
C GLY A 132 -13.68 1.91 1.75
N MET A 133 -14.69 2.38 1.02
CA MET A 133 -15.73 1.51 0.46
C MET A 133 -15.16 0.52 -0.55
N ALA A 134 -14.23 0.95 -1.41
CA ALA A 134 -13.55 0.07 -2.35
C ALA A 134 -12.80 -1.06 -1.63
N ALA A 135 -12.07 -0.73 -0.56
CA ALA A 135 -11.33 -1.71 0.24
C ALA A 135 -12.27 -2.71 0.93
N LEU A 136 -13.34 -2.23 1.57
CA LEU A 136 -14.33 -3.08 2.23
C LEU A 136 -15.02 -4.04 1.26
N GLU A 137 -15.46 -3.54 0.10
CA GLU A 137 -16.07 -4.40 -0.93
C GLU A 137 -15.08 -5.42 -1.50
N THR A 138 -13.81 -5.04 -1.58
CA THR A 138 -12.75 -5.95 -2.02
C THR A 138 -12.57 -7.10 -1.03
N VAL A 139 -12.45 -6.81 0.24
CA VAL A 139 -12.30 -7.85 1.28
C VAL A 139 -13.55 -8.74 1.34
N TRP A 140 -14.73 -8.13 1.23
CA TRP A 140 -15.99 -8.87 1.25
C TRP A 140 -16.17 -9.78 0.04
N GLY A 141 -15.76 -9.31 -1.16
CA GLY A 141 -15.92 -10.06 -2.42
C GLY A 141 -14.75 -10.97 -2.77
N TYR A 142 -13.69 -10.98 -1.96
CA TYR A 142 -12.54 -11.85 -2.22
C TYR A 142 -12.87 -13.29 -1.81
N GLU A 143 -12.81 -14.21 -2.78
CA GLU A 143 -13.01 -15.63 -2.53
C GLU A 143 -11.73 -16.26 -2.02
N PHE A 144 -11.69 -16.58 -0.75
CA PHE A 144 -10.63 -17.42 -0.19
C PHE A 144 -10.78 -18.84 -0.72
N ALA A 145 -9.66 -19.50 -1.04
CA ALA A 145 -9.69 -20.94 -1.32
C ALA A 145 -10.32 -21.69 -0.14
N GLU A 146 -11.20 -22.67 -0.41
CA GLU A 146 -12.07 -23.32 0.59
C GLU A 146 -11.38 -23.96 1.83
N GLU A 147 -10.08 -24.01 1.87
CA GLU A 147 -9.33 -24.43 3.05
C GLU A 147 -9.11 -23.25 3.98
N GLU A 148 -10.14 -22.92 4.78
CA GLU A 148 -9.87 -22.18 6.00
C GLU A 148 -8.85 -22.99 6.84
N PRO A 149 -7.63 -22.49 7.05
CA PRO A 149 -6.73 -23.16 7.96
C PRO A 149 -7.41 -23.26 9.33
N ALA A 150 -7.38 -24.45 9.93
CA ALA A 150 -7.98 -24.72 11.24
C ALA A 150 -7.55 -23.73 12.35
N ASN A 151 -6.57 -22.87 12.06
CA ASN A 151 -5.96 -21.86 12.91
C ASN A 151 -6.09 -20.45 12.36
N ALA A 152 -7.13 -20.11 11.59
CA ALA A 152 -7.35 -18.72 11.18
C ALA A 152 -7.32 -17.80 12.41
N VAL A 153 -6.53 -16.73 12.34
CA VAL A 153 -6.31 -15.75 13.44
C VAL A 153 -7.64 -15.16 13.95
N TRP A 154 -8.67 -15.18 13.12
CA TRP A 154 -10.03 -14.72 13.42
C TRP A 154 -10.80 -15.61 14.42
N LYS A 155 -10.37 -16.83 14.65
CA LYS A 155 -10.91 -17.68 15.73
C LYS A 155 -10.20 -17.36 17.05
N LEU A 156 -10.29 -16.11 17.49
CA LEU A 156 -9.89 -15.78 18.86
C LEU A 156 -10.75 -16.62 19.83
N PRO A 157 -10.13 -17.36 20.75
CA PRO A 157 -10.87 -18.10 21.75
C PRO A 157 -11.83 -17.17 22.52
N GLY A 158 -13.13 -17.42 22.43
CA GLY A 158 -14.16 -16.62 23.09
C GLY A 158 -14.95 -15.65 22.21
N ILE A 159 -14.56 -15.45 20.94
CA ILE A 159 -15.41 -14.77 19.96
C ILE A 159 -16.12 -15.84 19.14
N THR A 160 -17.16 -16.41 19.69
CA THR A 160 -18.13 -17.19 18.90
C THR A 160 -18.93 -16.16 18.10
N GLY A 161 -18.81 -16.24 16.76
CA GLY A 161 -19.36 -15.27 15.83
C GLY A 161 -20.89 -15.18 15.87
N ASP A 162 -21.39 -14.43 16.81
CA ASP A 162 -22.73 -13.88 16.76
C ASP A 162 -22.58 -12.38 16.45
N TYR A 163 -22.53 -12.08 15.12
CA TYR A 163 -22.40 -10.72 14.62
C TYR A 163 -23.51 -9.80 15.14
N ASP A 164 -24.66 -10.35 15.51
CA ASP A 164 -25.78 -9.60 16.08
C ASP A 164 -25.47 -9.02 17.47
N GLN A 165 -24.54 -9.61 18.21
CA GLN A 165 -24.11 -9.08 19.51
C GLN A 165 -23.09 -7.92 19.39
N ILE A 166 -22.36 -7.84 18.29
CA ILE A 166 -21.40 -6.77 18.06
C ILE A 166 -22.12 -5.48 17.68
N GLN A 167 -23.22 -5.54 16.90
CA GLN A 167 -23.99 -4.36 16.54
C GLN A 167 -24.67 -3.69 17.75
N GLN A 168 -25.07 -4.42 18.77
CA GLN A 168 -25.69 -3.87 19.99
C GLN A 168 -24.73 -3.07 20.87
N HIS A 169 -23.42 -3.12 20.64
CA HIS A 169 -22.42 -2.36 21.41
C HIS A 169 -22.03 -1.03 20.79
N PHE A 170 -22.51 -0.74 19.57
CA PHE A 170 -22.22 0.51 18.84
C PHE A 170 -23.46 1.38 18.60
N GLU A 171 -24.63 1.00 19.13
CA GLU A 171 -25.81 1.86 19.27
C GLU A 171 -25.82 2.48 20.70
#